data_d930a24ebb11d7f36b521b293a6c3ef4
#
_entry.id   d930a24ebb11d7f36b521b293a6c3ef4
#
_cell.length_a   1.000
_cell.length_b   1.000
_cell.length_c   1.000
_cell.angle_alpha   90.00
_cell.angle_beta   90.00
_cell.angle_gamma   90.00
#
_symmetry.space_group_name_H-M   'P 1'
#
loop_
_entity.id
_entity.type
_entity.pdbx_description
1 polymer ?
#
loop_
_entity_poly.entity_id
_entity_poly.type
_entity_poly.pdbx_seq_one_letter_code
_entity_poly.pdbx_strand_id
1 'polypeptide(L)'
;MRAWKAISCLWWEVAAVCNLLCANFSRLRKSKIFWTEITFSVLFAIITCVCNYQPEISQTEFRVTLDDVFFSNYLYFCLVISAGVGLILGTEHSEGTLRNKLIVGKTRVQVYVSNLVTCVAASTATVAANLGIMSTLGYWLLGGFQMPMEQVAIGICCTLLANAAITAVCVLIAMNCSSKSNGAVFSILFQLALLYATSYIMTLLSEPQTISDDLPILNPVYISGAFRKILEGLLDLLPHGQMFQIYAGEYAHCRYWPWLSILLLTGVSLCGCLAFRRKNLK
;
A
#
# COMPACT_ATOMS: atom_id res chain seq x y z
N MET A 1 24.97 36.00 -9.11
CA MET A 1 25.24 35.08 -10.24
C MET A 1 25.15 33.62 -9.87
N ARG A 2 25.68 33.14 -8.72
CA ARG A 2 25.58 31.72 -8.29
C ARG A 2 24.15 31.24 -8.00
N ALA A 3 23.31 32.06 -7.35
CA ALA A 3 21.93 31.72 -7.02
C ALA A 3 21.05 31.55 -8.27
N TRP A 4 21.21 32.38 -9.30
CA TRP A 4 20.48 32.27 -10.56
C TRP A 4 20.83 30.98 -11.33
N LYS A 5 22.11 30.57 -11.33
CA LYS A 5 22.51 29.29 -11.93
C LYS A 5 21.94 28.09 -11.16
N ALA A 6 21.84 28.15 -9.84
CA ALA A 6 21.22 27.08 -9.04
C ALA A 6 19.72 26.97 -9.32
N ILE A 7 19.02 28.10 -9.41
CA ILE A 7 17.58 28.13 -9.71
C ILE A 7 17.33 27.62 -11.14
N SER A 8 18.08 28.06 -12.13
CA SER A 8 17.93 27.56 -13.51
C SER A 8 18.21 26.07 -13.62
N CYS A 9 19.23 25.55 -12.91
CA CYS A 9 19.51 24.12 -12.86
C CYS A 9 18.34 23.33 -12.24
N LEU A 10 17.75 23.84 -11.16
CA LEU A 10 16.60 23.24 -10.50
C LEU A 10 15.37 23.17 -11.44
N TRP A 11 15.11 24.24 -12.20
CA TRP A 11 14.02 24.28 -13.18
C TRP A 11 14.21 23.26 -14.30
N TRP A 12 15.43 23.08 -14.78
CA TRP A 12 15.76 22.05 -15.80
C TRP A 12 15.55 20.64 -15.27
N GLU A 13 15.92 20.37 -14.03
CA GLU A 13 15.71 19.07 -13.39
C GLU A 13 14.21 18.78 -13.19
N VAL A 14 13.43 19.76 -12.70
CA VAL A 14 11.98 19.63 -12.54
C VAL A 14 11.31 19.42 -13.90
N ALA A 15 11.62 20.20 -14.91
CA ALA A 15 11.07 20.03 -16.26
C ALA A 15 11.43 18.66 -16.86
N ALA A 16 12.64 18.15 -16.59
CA ALA A 16 13.05 16.83 -17.03
C ALA A 16 12.24 15.70 -16.38
N VAL A 17 11.91 15.81 -15.09
CA VAL A 17 11.05 14.87 -14.37
C VAL A 17 9.61 14.96 -14.86
N CYS A 18 9.08 16.17 -15.05
CA CYS A 18 7.72 16.38 -15.59
C CYS A 18 7.53 15.72 -16.97
N ASN A 19 8.50 15.86 -17.88
CA ASN A 19 8.45 15.21 -19.18
C ASN A 19 8.45 13.67 -19.08
N LEU A 20 9.23 13.10 -18.13
CA LEU A 20 9.23 11.67 -17.85
C LEU A 20 7.89 11.22 -17.28
N LEU A 21 7.31 11.99 -16.37
CA LEU A 21 6.00 11.72 -15.79
C LEU A 21 4.91 11.72 -16.86
N CYS A 22 4.85 12.72 -17.73
CA CYS A 22 3.89 12.78 -18.84
C CYS A 22 4.00 11.54 -19.74
N ALA A 23 5.21 11.13 -20.09
CA ALA A 23 5.44 9.92 -20.88
C ALA A 23 5.00 8.64 -20.13
N ASN A 24 5.33 8.51 -18.86
CA ASN A 24 4.96 7.37 -18.03
C ASN A 24 3.44 7.29 -17.84
N PHE A 25 2.75 8.39 -17.54
CA PHE A 25 1.29 8.42 -17.40
C PHE A 25 0.57 8.11 -18.73
N SER A 26 1.11 8.59 -19.86
CA SER A 26 0.56 8.23 -21.19
C SER A 26 0.67 6.72 -21.45
N ARG A 27 1.77 6.08 -21.06
CA ARG A 27 1.95 4.63 -21.16
C ARG A 27 1.06 3.88 -20.17
N LEU A 28 0.96 4.35 -18.92
CA LEU A 28 0.10 3.77 -17.89
C LEU A 28 -1.36 3.70 -18.36
N ARG A 29 -1.88 4.80 -18.93
CA ARG A 29 -3.25 4.87 -19.45
C ARG A 29 -3.53 3.88 -20.57
N LYS A 30 -2.50 3.45 -21.31
CA LYS A 30 -2.59 2.44 -22.38
C LYS A 30 -2.25 1.03 -21.89
N SER A 31 -1.81 0.88 -20.64
CA SER A 31 -1.37 -0.39 -20.07
C SER A 31 -2.57 -1.28 -19.76
N LYS A 32 -2.57 -2.49 -20.34
CA LYS A 32 -3.57 -3.52 -20.00
C LYS A 32 -3.47 -3.94 -18.53
N ILE A 33 -2.26 -4.00 -17.99
CA ILE A 33 -2.00 -4.39 -16.59
C ILE A 33 -2.74 -3.43 -15.64
N PHE A 34 -2.59 -2.13 -15.83
CA PHE A 34 -3.25 -1.11 -15.02
C PHE A 34 -4.78 -1.23 -15.03
N TRP A 35 -5.38 -1.40 -16.21
CA TRP A 35 -6.82 -1.56 -16.32
C TRP A 35 -7.31 -2.90 -15.74
N THR A 36 -6.53 -3.97 -15.86
CA THR A 36 -6.82 -5.26 -15.22
C THR A 36 -6.83 -5.13 -13.70
N GLU A 37 -5.89 -4.39 -13.10
CA GLU A 37 -5.86 -4.13 -11.65
C GLU A 37 -7.08 -3.35 -11.18
N ILE A 38 -7.46 -2.27 -11.89
CA ILE A 38 -8.66 -1.49 -11.55
C ILE A 38 -9.90 -2.36 -11.66
N THR A 39 -10.04 -3.12 -12.74
CA THR A 39 -11.20 -4.01 -12.95
C THR A 39 -11.28 -5.05 -11.84
N PHE A 40 -10.16 -5.69 -11.49
CA PHE A 40 -10.08 -6.64 -10.40
C PHE A 40 -10.49 -6.00 -9.07
N SER A 41 -9.98 -4.79 -8.78
CA SER A 41 -10.27 -4.03 -7.57
C SER A 41 -11.77 -3.71 -7.44
N VAL A 42 -12.39 -3.26 -8.53
CA VAL A 42 -13.84 -2.97 -8.60
C VAL A 42 -14.67 -4.25 -8.40
N LEU A 43 -14.33 -5.33 -9.13
CA LEU A 43 -15.04 -6.61 -9.00
C LEU A 43 -14.91 -7.19 -7.59
N PHE A 44 -13.72 -7.08 -6.99
CA PHE A 44 -13.50 -7.55 -5.63
C PHE A 44 -14.34 -6.76 -4.60
N ALA A 45 -14.46 -5.43 -4.75
CA ALA A 45 -15.33 -4.62 -3.93
C ALA A 45 -16.82 -5.02 -4.08
N ILE A 46 -17.28 -5.23 -5.32
CA ILE A 46 -18.65 -5.68 -5.58
C ILE A 46 -18.92 -7.03 -4.93
N ILE A 47 -18.00 -8.00 -5.12
CA ILE A 47 -18.11 -9.34 -4.52
C ILE A 47 -18.16 -9.23 -2.99
N THR A 48 -17.31 -8.43 -2.37
CA THR A 48 -17.32 -8.20 -0.92
C THR A 48 -18.67 -7.66 -0.44
N CYS A 49 -19.22 -6.65 -1.11
CA CYS A 49 -20.53 -6.10 -0.75
C CYS A 49 -21.66 -7.13 -0.90
N VAL A 50 -21.67 -7.87 -2.01
CA VAL A 50 -22.73 -8.86 -2.29
C VAL A 50 -22.64 -10.07 -1.36
N CYS A 51 -21.45 -10.58 -1.10
CA CYS A 51 -21.26 -11.73 -0.21
C CYS A 51 -21.60 -11.44 1.26
N ASN A 52 -21.44 -10.18 1.70
CA ASN A 52 -21.78 -9.76 3.06
C ASN A 52 -23.20 -9.18 3.18
N TYR A 53 -23.92 -9.08 2.07
CA TYR A 53 -25.32 -8.64 2.10
C TYR A 53 -26.19 -9.70 2.77
N GLN A 54 -26.89 -9.30 3.83
CA GLN A 54 -27.86 -10.13 4.54
C GLN A 54 -29.26 -9.53 4.36
N PRO A 55 -30.20 -10.24 3.71
CA PRO A 55 -31.57 -9.74 3.60
C PRO A 55 -32.22 -9.65 4.99
N GLU A 56 -33.10 -8.68 5.19
CA GLU A 56 -33.76 -8.37 6.48
C GLU A 56 -34.55 -9.55 7.10
N ILE A 57 -34.81 -10.61 6.34
CA ILE A 57 -35.52 -11.83 6.76
C ILE A 57 -34.63 -12.77 7.57
N SER A 58 -33.32 -12.57 7.58
CA SER A 58 -32.39 -13.41 8.35
C SER A 58 -32.47 -13.01 9.83
N GLN A 59 -33.03 -13.92 10.65
CA GLN A 59 -33.15 -13.75 12.11
C GLN A 59 -31.79 -13.95 12.84
N THR A 60 -30.68 -13.75 12.17
CA THR A 60 -29.36 -13.82 12.80
C THR A 60 -29.12 -12.55 13.59
N GLU A 61 -28.79 -12.68 14.88
CA GLU A 61 -28.47 -11.57 15.80
C GLU A 61 -27.24 -10.75 15.35
N PHE A 62 -26.46 -11.23 14.38
CA PHE A 62 -25.24 -10.61 13.89
C PHE A 62 -25.42 -10.10 12.46
N ARG A 63 -25.63 -8.80 12.30
CA ARG A 63 -25.69 -8.13 11.00
C ARG A 63 -24.33 -7.53 10.69
N VAL A 64 -23.72 -7.96 9.57
CA VAL A 64 -22.47 -7.35 9.06
C VAL A 64 -22.78 -5.92 8.61
N THR A 65 -22.05 -4.96 9.17
CA THR A 65 -22.18 -3.54 8.84
C THR A 65 -21.13 -3.13 7.80
N LEU A 66 -21.31 -1.94 7.21
CA LEU A 66 -20.32 -1.40 6.29
C LEU A 66 -18.95 -1.23 6.96
N ASP A 67 -18.94 -0.86 8.25
CA ASP A 67 -17.70 -0.66 9.02
C ASP A 67 -16.85 -1.92 9.11
N ASP A 68 -17.47 -3.09 9.24
CA ASP A 68 -16.79 -4.37 9.36
C ASP A 68 -16.04 -4.77 8.08
N VAL A 69 -16.49 -4.30 6.91
CA VAL A 69 -15.95 -4.75 5.62
C VAL A 69 -15.26 -3.65 4.82
N PHE A 70 -15.46 -2.38 5.18
CA PHE A 70 -15.01 -1.24 4.38
C PHE A 70 -13.49 -1.26 4.09
N PHE A 71 -12.70 -1.61 5.09
CA PHE A 71 -11.26 -1.70 4.99
C PHE A 71 -10.73 -3.12 4.77
N SER A 72 -11.59 -4.16 4.80
CA SER A 72 -11.18 -5.57 4.72
C SER A 72 -10.39 -5.92 3.45
N ASN A 73 -10.80 -5.37 2.31
CA ASN A 73 -10.18 -5.61 1.01
C ASN A 73 -8.71 -5.17 0.96
N TYR A 74 -8.35 -4.25 1.82
CA TYR A 74 -7.03 -3.63 1.83
C TYR A 74 -5.91 -4.60 2.18
N LEU A 75 -6.19 -5.59 3.04
CA LEU A 75 -5.24 -6.62 3.44
C LEU A 75 -4.72 -7.42 2.22
N TYR A 76 -5.55 -7.58 1.20
CA TYR A 76 -5.22 -8.36 0.00
C TYR A 76 -4.65 -7.50 -1.13
N PHE A 77 -4.93 -6.19 -1.13
CA PHE A 77 -4.46 -5.30 -2.19
C PHE A 77 -2.95 -5.13 -2.24
N CYS A 78 -2.25 -5.31 -1.13
CA CYS A 78 -0.79 -5.30 -1.13
C CYS A 78 -0.21 -6.33 -2.13
N LEU A 79 -0.86 -7.48 -2.32
CA LEU A 79 -0.44 -8.52 -3.27
C LEU A 79 -0.76 -8.12 -4.72
N VAL A 80 -1.94 -7.56 -4.97
CA VAL A 80 -2.36 -7.08 -6.29
C VAL A 80 -1.45 -5.94 -6.76
N ILE A 81 -1.22 -4.96 -5.90
CA ILE A 81 -0.34 -3.82 -6.17
C ILE A 81 1.10 -4.29 -6.43
N SER A 82 1.59 -5.25 -5.65
CA SER A 82 2.95 -5.78 -5.85
C SER A 82 3.10 -6.49 -7.19
N ALA A 83 2.08 -7.23 -7.61
CA ALA A 83 2.05 -7.87 -8.92
C ALA A 83 2.08 -6.82 -10.05
N GLY A 84 1.21 -5.83 -9.98
CA GLY A 84 1.10 -4.79 -10.99
C GLY A 84 2.34 -3.91 -11.10
N VAL A 85 2.84 -3.40 -9.99
CA VAL A 85 4.08 -2.62 -9.98
C VAL A 85 5.24 -3.44 -10.54
N GLY A 86 5.36 -4.71 -10.12
CA GLY A 86 6.38 -5.62 -10.62
C GLY A 86 6.27 -5.86 -12.13
N LEU A 87 5.05 -6.05 -12.64
CA LEU A 87 4.80 -6.27 -14.07
C LEU A 87 4.96 -4.97 -14.89
N ILE A 88 4.51 -3.82 -14.42
CA ILE A 88 4.65 -2.53 -15.10
C ILE A 88 6.14 -2.18 -15.25
N LEU A 89 6.89 -2.22 -14.16
CA LEU A 89 8.33 -1.91 -14.19
C LEU A 89 9.14 -3.02 -14.88
N GLY A 90 8.71 -4.26 -14.73
CA GLY A 90 9.32 -5.38 -15.43
C GLY A 90 9.18 -5.30 -16.95
N THR A 91 8.07 -4.77 -17.48
CA THR A 91 7.93 -4.50 -18.92
C THR A 91 8.88 -3.40 -19.37
N GLU A 92 9.10 -2.35 -18.57
CA GLU A 92 10.09 -1.32 -18.87
C GLU A 92 11.52 -1.87 -18.96
N HIS A 93 11.85 -2.87 -18.14
CA HIS A 93 13.13 -3.58 -18.23
C HIS A 93 13.23 -4.42 -19.50
N SER A 94 12.22 -5.24 -19.79
CA SER A 94 12.25 -6.18 -20.94
C SER A 94 12.22 -5.47 -22.28
N GLU A 95 11.54 -4.32 -22.39
CA GLU A 95 11.47 -3.50 -23.59
C GLU A 95 12.66 -2.55 -23.77
N GLY A 96 13.60 -2.54 -22.82
CA GLY A 96 14.78 -1.65 -22.86
C GLY A 96 14.44 -0.17 -22.65
N THR A 97 13.20 0.17 -22.28
CA THR A 97 12.78 1.58 -22.15
C THR A 97 13.50 2.31 -21.04
N LEU A 98 13.88 1.62 -19.95
CA LEU A 98 14.74 2.19 -18.91
C LEU A 98 16.11 2.59 -19.47
N ARG A 99 16.71 1.74 -20.31
CA ARG A 99 17.98 2.03 -20.98
C ARG A 99 17.83 3.22 -21.93
N ASN A 100 16.76 3.26 -22.71
CA ASN A 100 16.50 4.38 -23.63
C ASN A 100 16.34 5.71 -22.90
N LYS A 101 15.64 5.74 -21.75
CA LYS A 101 15.54 6.95 -20.90
C LYS A 101 16.92 7.49 -20.50
N LEU A 102 17.88 6.62 -20.19
CA LEU A 102 19.24 7.00 -19.82
C LEU A 102 20.08 7.46 -21.04
N ILE A 103 19.92 6.82 -22.19
CA ILE A 103 20.61 7.21 -23.44
C ILE A 103 20.22 8.62 -23.86
N VAL A 104 18.93 9.00 -23.69
CA VAL A 104 18.42 10.35 -23.95
C VAL A 104 18.90 11.39 -22.92
N GLY A 105 19.80 10.99 -21.98
CA GLY A 105 20.43 11.91 -21.03
C GLY A 105 19.68 12.12 -19.72
N LYS A 106 18.65 11.30 -19.41
CA LYS A 106 18.00 11.37 -18.10
C LYS A 106 18.86 10.72 -17.01
N THR A 107 18.89 11.34 -15.84
CA THR A 107 19.64 10.77 -14.71
C THR A 107 18.90 9.57 -14.10
N ARG A 108 19.63 8.65 -13.49
CA ARG A 108 19.05 7.46 -12.83
C ARG A 108 18.06 7.83 -11.74
N VAL A 109 18.33 8.90 -11.00
CA VAL A 109 17.43 9.40 -9.95
C VAL A 109 16.12 9.92 -10.55
N GLN A 110 16.19 10.71 -11.63
CA GLN A 110 14.99 11.20 -12.33
C GLN A 110 14.12 10.05 -12.85
N VAL A 111 14.74 9.00 -13.40
CA VAL A 111 14.04 7.80 -13.87
C VAL A 111 13.41 7.04 -12.71
N TYR A 112 14.12 6.85 -11.59
CA TYR A 112 13.58 6.18 -10.41
C TYR A 112 12.39 6.94 -9.82
N VAL A 113 12.55 8.24 -9.57
CA VAL A 113 11.50 9.08 -8.99
C VAL A 113 10.26 9.15 -9.89
N SER A 114 10.45 9.31 -11.21
CA SER A 114 9.30 9.32 -12.14
C SER A 114 8.54 8.00 -12.16
N ASN A 115 9.23 6.87 -12.08
CA ASN A 115 8.60 5.55 -12.01
C ASN A 115 7.89 5.35 -10.66
N LEU A 116 8.52 5.76 -9.54
CA LEU A 116 7.90 5.72 -8.21
C LEU A 116 6.59 6.51 -8.19
N VAL A 117 6.60 7.77 -8.62
CA VAL A 117 5.40 8.62 -8.63
C VAL A 117 4.31 8.02 -9.52
N THR A 118 4.69 7.47 -10.69
CA THR A 118 3.73 6.82 -11.59
C THR A 118 3.10 5.57 -10.96
N CYS A 119 3.90 4.74 -10.30
CA CYS A 119 3.39 3.53 -9.64
C CYS A 119 2.53 3.88 -8.42
N VAL A 120 2.91 4.88 -7.62
CA VAL A 120 2.10 5.37 -6.49
C VAL A 120 0.76 5.91 -6.99
N ALA A 121 0.75 6.69 -8.07
CA ALA A 121 -0.49 7.18 -8.65
C ALA A 121 -1.38 6.05 -9.20
N ALA A 122 -0.79 5.03 -9.83
CA ALA A 122 -1.51 3.86 -10.32
C ALA A 122 -2.15 3.07 -9.17
N SER A 123 -1.38 2.73 -8.14
CA SER A 123 -1.87 2.01 -6.98
C SER A 123 -2.92 2.79 -6.19
N THR A 124 -2.73 4.11 -6.05
CA THR A 124 -3.72 5.00 -5.42
C THR A 124 -5.03 5.03 -6.21
N ALA A 125 -4.98 5.05 -7.55
CA ALA A 125 -6.18 4.97 -8.37
C ALA A 125 -6.92 3.64 -8.21
N THR A 126 -6.19 2.52 -8.13
CA THR A 126 -6.75 1.18 -7.89
C THR A 126 -7.47 1.11 -6.54
N VAL A 127 -6.85 1.65 -5.51
CA VAL A 127 -7.40 1.74 -4.17
C VAL A 127 -8.61 2.67 -4.11
N ALA A 128 -8.51 3.85 -4.70
CA ALA A 128 -9.61 4.81 -4.74
C ALA A 128 -10.84 4.24 -5.48
N ALA A 129 -10.63 3.44 -6.53
CA ALA A 129 -11.71 2.75 -7.22
C ALA A 129 -12.42 1.74 -6.29
N ASN A 130 -11.67 0.97 -5.48
CA ASN A 130 -12.26 0.07 -4.49
C ASN A 130 -13.06 0.82 -3.43
N LEU A 131 -12.44 1.81 -2.77
CA LEU A 131 -13.09 2.63 -1.75
C LEU A 131 -14.33 3.34 -2.30
N GLY A 132 -14.29 3.77 -3.57
CA GLY A 132 -15.45 4.38 -4.24
C GLY A 132 -16.63 3.42 -4.39
N ILE A 133 -16.39 2.17 -4.78
CA ILE A 133 -17.43 1.14 -4.86
C ILE A 133 -17.90 0.75 -3.45
N MET A 134 -16.98 0.55 -2.49
CA MET A 134 -17.34 0.23 -1.12
C MET A 134 -18.18 1.34 -0.47
N SER A 135 -17.86 2.61 -0.71
CA SER A 135 -18.64 3.75 -0.18
C SER A 135 -19.99 3.94 -0.84
N THR A 136 -20.19 3.54 -2.09
CA THR A 136 -21.45 3.70 -2.82
C THR A 136 -22.33 2.45 -2.73
N LEU A 137 -21.85 1.33 -3.27
CA LEU A 137 -22.60 0.07 -3.27
C LEU A 137 -22.69 -0.52 -1.86
N GLY A 138 -21.61 -0.45 -1.08
CA GLY A 138 -21.59 -0.90 0.32
C GLY A 138 -22.58 -0.12 1.18
N TYR A 139 -22.62 1.21 1.05
CA TYR A 139 -23.61 2.04 1.75
C TYR A 139 -25.04 1.63 1.41
N TRP A 140 -25.31 1.30 0.15
CA TRP A 140 -26.66 0.92 -0.29
C TRP A 140 -27.06 -0.49 0.16
N LEU A 141 -26.13 -1.45 0.19
CA LEU A 141 -26.43 -2.85 0.56
C LEU A 141 -26.30 -3.15 2.05
N LEU A 142 -25.28 -2.58 2.72
CA LEU A 142 -24.92 -2.91 4.11
C LEU A 142 -25.38 -1.82 5.11
N GLY A 143 -25.87 -0.69 4.60
CA GLY A 143 -26.26 0.47 5.41
C GLY A 143 -25.15 1.49 5.59
N GLY A 144 -25.45 2.57 6.34
CA GLY A 144 -24.50 3.65 6.59
C GLY A 144 -23.41 3.28 7.59
N PHE A 145 -22.34 4.09 7.62
CA PHE A 145 -21.31 3.99 8.64
C PHE A 145 -21.92 4.20 10.03
N GLN A 146 -21.58 3.33 10.96
CA GLN A 146 -21.92 3.46 12.39
C GLN A 146 -20.80 4.17 13.15
N MET A 147 -19.54 4.01 12.67
CA MET A 147 -18.38 4.72 13.23
C MET A 147 -18.40 6.21 12.90
N PRO A 148 -17.79 7.07 13.74
CA PRO A 148 -17.65 8.51 13.46
C PRO A 148 -16.98 8.78 12.13
N MET A 149 -17.50 9.71 11.33
CA MET A 149 -16.93 10.09 10.02
C MET A 149 -15.48 10.56 10.10
N GLU A 150 -15.06 11.08 11.26
CA GLU A 150 -13.67 11.44 11.51
C GLU A 150 -12.75 10.20 11.45
N GLN A 151 -13.16 9.09 12.06
CA GLN A 151 -12.41 7.84 12.03
C GLN A 151 -12.37 7.24 10.62
N VAL A 152 -13.48 7.29 9.88
CA VAL A 152 -13.51 6.87 8.48
C VAL A 152 -12.51 7.68 7.65
N ALA A 153 -12.51 9.01 7.81
CA ALA A 153 -11.60 9.89 7.07
C ALA A 153 -10.12 9.62 7.42
N ILE A 154 -9.82 9.43 8.71
CA ILE A 154 -8.47 9.06 9.18
C ILE A 154 -8.08 7.70 8.59
N GLY A 155 -8.96 6.71 8.65
CA GLY A 155 -8.73 5.38 8.07
C GLY A 155 -8.42 5.44 6.57
N ILE A 156 -9.18 6.21 5.79
CA ILE A 156 -8.92 6.41 4.36
C ILE A 156 -7.54 7.07 4.14
N CYS A 157 -7.21 8.11 4.90
CA CYS A 157 -5.93 8.80 4.80
C CYS A 157 -4.76 7.85 5.11
N CYS A 158 -4.83 7.12 6.23
CA CYS A 158 -3.81 6.14 6.62
C CYS A 158 -3.66 5.05 5.56
N THR A 159 -4.78 4.55 5.03
CA THR A 159 -4.85 3.57 3.96
C THR A 159 -4.12 4.03 2.69
N LEU A 160 -4.33 5.26 2.23
CA LEU A 160 -3.66 5.81 1.06
C LEU A 160 -2.16 6.01 1.28
N LEU A 161 -1.75 6.45 2.46
CA LEU A 161 -0.34 6.63 2.82
C LEU A 161 0.39 5.29 2.96
N ALA A 162 -0.23 4.32 3.62
CA ALA A 162 0.30 2.97 3.74
C ALA A 162 0.43 2.30 2.36
N ASN A 163 -0.56 2.49 1.46
CA ASN A 163 -0.47 2.05 0.07
C ASN A 163 0.74 2.66 -0.66
N ALA A 164 0.98 3.95 -0.49
CA ALA A 164 2.15 4.61 -1.09
C ALA A 164 3.47 4.01 -0.56
N ALA A 165 3.55 3.69 0.74
CA ALA A 165 4.71 3.06 1.34
C ALA A 165 4.92 1.62 0.82
N ILE A 166 3.86 0.80 0.73
CA ILE A 166 3.88 -0.53 0.11
C ILE A 166 4.39 -0.44 -1.33
N THR A 167 3.83 0.49 -2.10
CA THR A 167 4.22 0.71 -3.49
C THR A 167 5.70 1.07 -3.62
N ALA A 168 6.24 1.92 -2.73
CA ALA A 168 7.64 2.28 -2.73
C ALA A 168 8.56 1.07 -2.51
N VAL A 169 8.17 0.15 -1.62
CA VAL A 169 8.90 -1.11 -1.42
C VAL A 169 8.88 -1.97 -2.68
N CYS A 170 7.71 -2.10 -3.33
CA CYS A 170 7.58 -2.85 -4.58
C CYS A 170 8.43 -2.23 -5.71
N VAL A 171 8.44 -0.90 -5.83
CA VAL A 171 9.28 -0.18 -6.79
C VAL A 171 10.76 -0.41 -6.52
N LEU A 172 11.20 -0.35 -5.25
CA LEU A 172 12.58 -0.65 -4.86
C LEU A 172 12.98 -2.05 -5.33
N ILE A 173 12.16 -3.06 -5.07
CA ILE A 173 12.42 -4.44 -5.48
C ILE A 173 12.43 -4.55 -7.01
N ALA A 174 11.37 -4.10 -7.68
CA ALA A 174 11.20 -4.25 -9.12
C ALA A 174 12.28 -3.52 -9.93
N MET A 175 12.66 -2.30 -9.53
CA MET A 175 13.71 -1.52 -10.18
C MET A 175 15.12 -2.14 -10.02
N ASN A 176 15.33 -2.95 -8.96
CA ASN A 176 16.59 -3.64 -8.74
C ASN A 176 16.63 -5.04 -9.38
N CYS A 177 15.48 -5.62 -9.77
CA CYS A 177 15.42 -6.86 -10.55
C CYS A 177 15.76 -6.63 -12.02
N SER A 178 16.32 -7.65 -12.67
CA SER A 178 16.76 -7.56 -14.07
C SER A 178 15.77 -8.18 -15.05
N SER A 179 14.77 -8.91 -14.59
CA SER A 179 13.75 -9.53 -15.43
C SER A 179 12.34 -9.14 -15.00
N LYS A 180 11.41 -9.17 -15.96
CA LYS A 180 9.98 -8.87 -15.75
C LYS A 180 9.37 -9.77 -14.68
N SER A 181 9.61 -11.07 -14.78
CA SER A 181 9.04 -12.06 -13.87
C SER A 181 9.61 -11.95 -12.45
N ASN A 182 10.92 -11.82 -12.33
CA ASN A 182 11.57 -11.78 -11.02
C ASN A 182 11.15 -10.56 -10.19
N GLY A 183 10.96 -9.39 -10.83
CA GLY A 183 10.48 -8.20 -10.16
C GLY A 183 9.10 -8.39 -9.54
N ALA A 184 8.17 -9.00 -10.27
CA ALA A 184 6.83 -9.29 -9.77
C ALA A 184 6.85 -10.35 -8.67
N VAL A 185 7.54 -11.49 -8.91
CA VAL A 185 7.60 -12.60 -7.95
C VAL A 185 8.22 -12.17 -6.61
N PHE A 186 9.38 -11.50 -6.65
CA PHE A 186 10.02 -11.05 -5.40
C PHE A 186 9.19 -10.00 -4.67
N SER A 187 8.51 -9.08 -5.39
CA SER A 187 7.60 -8.12 -4.75
C SER A 187 6.45 -8.83 -4.05
N ILE A 188 5.79 -9.79 -4.72
CA ILE A 188 4.67 -10.56 -4.15
C ILE A 188 5.13 -11.36 -2.92
N LEU A 189 6.23 -12.11 -3.04
CA LEU A 189 6.74 -12.94 -1.94
C LEU A 189 7.13 -12.09 -0.72
N PHE A 190 7.74 -10.92 -0.95
CA PHE A 190 8.10 -10.01 0.13
C PHE A 190 6.86 -9.45 0.84
N GLN A 191 5.83 -9.03 0.10
CA GLN A 191 4.60 -8.54 0.68
C GLN A 191 3.82 -9.64 1.41
N LEU A 192 3.81 -10.86 0.85
CA LEU A 192 3.20 -12.02 1.50
C LEU A 192 3.89 -12.34 2.83
N ALA A 193 5.23 -12.29 2.86
CA ALA A 193 5.99 -12.52 4.10
C ALA A 193 5.68 -11.43 5.15
N LEU A 194 5.59 -10.15 4.75
CA LEU A 194 5.21 -9.06 5.66
C LEU A 194 3.78 -9.21 6.16
N LEU A 195 2.84 -9.57 5.28
CA LEU A 195 1.45 -9.79 5.63
C LEU A 195 1.33 -10.92 6.69
N TYR A 196 2.04 -12.03 6.46
CA TYR A 196 2.06 -13.14 7.41
C TYR A 196 2.70 -12.74 8.75
N ALA A 197 3.84 -12.05 8.72
CA ALA A 197 4.53 -11.61 9.92
C ALA A 197 3.68 -10.65 10.76
N THR A 198 3.02 -9.68 10.12
CA THR A 198 2.13 -8.73 10.82
C THR A 198 0.88 -9.39 11.36
N SER A 199 0.28 -10.34 10.60
CA SER A 199 -0.85 -11.15 11.09
C SER A 199 -0.46 -11.96 12.33
N TYR A 200 0.72 -12.57 12.31
CA TYR A 200 1.22 -13.33 13.46
C TYR A 200 1.47 -12.43 14.69
N ILE A 201 2.06 -11.25 14.49
CA ILE A 201 2.25 -10.27 15.58
C ILE A 201 0.89 -9.82 16.14
N MET A 202 -0.09 -9.55 15.28
CA MET A 202 -1.43 -9.16 15.71
C MET A 202 -2.08 -10.27 16.57
N THR A 203 -1.97 -11.52 16.14
CA THR A 203 -2.47 -12.68 16.91
C THR A 203 -1.79 -12.78 18.28
N LEU A 204 -0.46 -12.59 18.36
CA LEU A 204 0.26 -12.62 19.64
C LEU A 204 -0.16 -11.48 20.58
N LEU A 205 -0.49 -10.30 20.04
CA LEU A 205 -0.90 -9.15 20.83
C LEU A 205 -2.38 -9.19 21.24
N SER A 206 -3.22 -9.93 20.52
CA SER A 206 -4.64 -10.12 20.85
C SER A 206 -4.89 -11.06 22.02
N GLU A 207 -3.87 -11.83 22.45
CA GLU A 207 -3.99 -12.71 23.61
C GLU A 207 -4.26 -11.93 24.90
N PRO A 208 -5.35 -12.24 25.64
CA PRO A 208 -5.69 -11.56 26.89
C PRO A 208 -4.71 -11.93 28.00
N GLN A 209 -4.55 -11.05 28.98
CA GLN A 209 -3.67 -11.27 30.13
C GLN A 209 -4.17 -12.41 31.04
N THR A 210 -5.49 -12.58 31.11
CA THR A 210 -6.15 -13.59 31.93
C THR A 210 -7.06 -14.46 31.08
N ILE A 211 -7.10 -15.77 31.35
CA ILE A 211 -7.89 -16.75 30.58
C ILE A 211 -9.37 -16.71 30.98
N SER A 212 -9.68 -16.31 32.21
CA SER A 212 -11.05 -16.29 32.75
C SER A 212 -11.26 -15.07 33.63
N ASP A 213 -12.46 -14.46 33.52
CA ASP A 213 -12.86 -13.34 34.36
C ASP A 213 -13.19 -13.79 35.79
N ASP A 214 -13.65 -15.02 35.98
CA ASP A 214 -14.06 -15.56 37.30
C ASP A 214 -12.87 -16.03 38.15
N LEU A 215 -11.82 -16.52 37.50
CA LEU A 215 -10.57 -16.93 38.17
C LEU A 215 -9.41 -16.35 37.33
N PRO A 216 -8.67 -15.33 37.84
CA PRO A 216 -7.60 -14.68 37.11
C PRO A 216 -6.38 -15.59 36.96
N ILE A 217 -6.50 -16.60 36.11
CA ILE A 217 -5.37 -17.46 35.70
C ILE A 217 -4.59 -16.69 34.65
N LEU A 218 -3.32 -16.42 34.94
CA LEU A 218 -2.40 -15.77 34.00
C LEU A 218 -2.26 -16.61 32.73
N ASN A 219 -2.48 -15.99 31.59
CA ASN A 219 -2.30 -16.64 30.28
C ASN A 219 -0.79 -16.82 30.00
N PRO A 220 -0.28 -18.06 29.90
CA PRO A 220 1.15 -18.30 29.64
C PRO A 220 1.62 -17.79 28.27
N VAL A 221 0.69 -17.52 27.33
CA VAL A 221 1.00 -17.01 25.99
C VAL A 221 1.01 -15.48 25.97
N TYR A 222 0.49 -14.84 27.02
CA TYR A 222 0.45 -13.38 27.10
C TYR A 222 1.84 -12.76 27.13
N ILE A 223 2.12 -11.92 26.16
CA ILE A 223 3.38 -11.18 26.05
C ILE A 223 3.27 -9.88 26.85
N SER A 224 4.17 -9.68 27.81
CA SER A 224 4.21 -8.49 28.67
C SER A 224 5.52 -7.71 28.54
N GLY A 225 5.54 -6.49 29.10
CA GLY A 225 6.75 -5.70 29.27
C GLY A 225 7.29 -5.05 27.99
N ALA A 226 8.63 -4.93 27.92
CA ALA A 226 9.29 -4.23 26.83
C ALA A 226 9.09 -4.91 25.46
N PHE A 227 9.01 -6.23 25.44
CA PHE A 227 8.83 -6.99 24.19
C PHE A 227 7.47 -6.70 23.54
N ARG A 228 6.38 -6.58 24.31
CA ARG A 228 5.07 -6.17 23.81
C ARG A 228 5.13 -4.81 23.14
N LYS A 229 5.77 -3.82 23.78
CA LYS A 229 5.94 -2.47 23.20
C LYS A 229 6.72 -2.46 21.89
N ILE A 230 7.71 -3.35 21.75
CA ILE A 230 8.46 -3.50 20.50
C ILE A 230 7.55 -4.04 19.40
N LEU A 231 6.72 -5.06 19.69
CA LEU A 231 5.79 -5.64 18.74
C LEU A 231 4.70 -4.63 18.32
N GLU A 232 4.14 -3.88 19.28
CA GLU A 232 3.20 -2.79 19.01
C GLU A 232 3.83 -1.72 18.11
N GLY A 233 5.07 -1.29 18.41
CA GLY A 233 5.81 -0.35 17.57
C GLY A 233 6.11 -0.88 16.16
N LEU A 234 6.35 -2.18 16.01
CA LEU A 234 6.53 -2.81 14.71
C LEU A 234 5.21 -2.83 13.91
N LEU A 235 4.08 -3.12 14.55
CA LEU A 235 2.76 -3.04 13.91
C LEU A 235 2.46 -1.61 13.43
N ASP A 236 2.74 -0.62 14.26
CA ASP A 236 2.52 0.78 13.90
C ASP A 236 3.43 1.23 12.75
N LEU A 237 4.68 0.75 12.70
CA LEU A 237 5.64 1.10 11.66
C LEU A 237 5.30 0.45 10.32
N LEU A 238 4.85 -0.81 10.33
CA LEU A 238 4.61 -1.57 9.11
C LEU A 238 3.24 -1.22 8.51
N PRO A 239 3.17 -0.89 7.21
CA PRO A 239 1.89 -0.55 6.55
C PRO A 239 0.83 -1.65 6.68
N HIS A 240 1.24 -2.92 6.63
CA HIS A 240 0.34 -4.06 6.84
C HIS A 240 -0.21 -4.10 8.26
N GLY A 241 0.60 -3.77 9.26
CA GLY A 241 0.18 -3.69 10.65
C GLY A 241 -0.86 -2.59 10.88
N GLN A 242 -0.64 -1.41 10.29
CA GLN A 242 -1.63 -0.32 10.31
C GLN A 242 -2.96 -0.76 9.69
N MET A 243 -2.91 -1.53 8.59
CA MET A 243 -4.10 -2.05 7.92
C MET A 243 -4.86 -3.08 8.76
N PHE A 244 -4.14 -3.97 9.44
CA PHE A 244 -4.76 -4.91 10.37
C PHE A 244 -5.45 -4.19 11.54
N GLN A 245 -4.82 -3.16 12.11
CA GLN A 245 -5.39 -2.37 13.19
C GLN A 245 -6.64 -1.59 12.72
N ILE A 246 -6.60 -0.97 11.53
CA ILE A 246 -7.76 -0.30 10.94
C ILE A 246 -8.91 -1.29 10.72
N TYR A 247 -8.62 -2.48 10.19
CA TYR A 247 -9.60 -3.54 9.97
C TYR A 247 -10.19 -4.06 11.29
N ALA A 248 -9.38 -4.16 12.33
CA ALA A 248 -9.83 -4.56 13.67
C ALA A 248 -10.58 -3.47 14.43
N GLY A 249 -10.72 -2.26 13.87
CA GLY A 249 -11.35 -1.12 14.54
C GLY A 249 -10.49 -0.50 15.65
N GLU A 250 -9.21 -0.82 15.71
CA GLU A 250 -8.26 -0.33 16.71
C GLU A 250 -7.62 0.98 16.24
N TYR A 251 -8.10 2.12 16.72
CA TYR A 251 -7.62 3.45 16.33
C TYR A 251 -6.75 4.14 17.41
N ALA A 252 -6.27 3.40 18.41
CA ALA A 252 -5.53 3.99 19.53
C ALA A 252 -4.31 4.81 19.08
N HIS A 253 -3.57 4.33 18.09
CA HIS A 253 -2.34 4.95 17.59
C HIS A 253 -2.50 5.63 16.22
N CYS A 254 -3.71 5.78 15.69
CA CYS A 254 -4.00 6.30 14.34
C CYS A 254 -3.38 7.67 14.06
N ARG A 255 -3.15 8.49 15.08
CA ARG A 255 -2.54 9.82 14.96
C ARG A 255 -1.08 9.78 14.49
N TYR A 256 -0.36 8.69 14.77
CA TYR A 256 1.06 8.55 14.41
C TYR A 256 1.27 7.83 13.08
N TRP A 257 0.33 7.01 12.63
CA TRP A 257 0.45 6.21 11.41
C TRP A 257 0.78 7.00 10.14
N PRO A 258 0.17 8.16 9.86
CA PRO A 258 0.52 8.95 8.69
C PRO A 258 2.00 9.32 8.66
N TRP A 259 2.56 9.72 9.81
CA TRP A 259 3.96 10.10 9.92
C TRP A 259 4.91 8.92 9.75
N LEU A 260 4.56 7.76 10.30
CA LEU A 260 5.32 6.53 10.14
C LEU A 260 5.32 6.04 8.69
N SER A 261 4.17 6.12 8.01
CA SER A 261 4.06 5.78 6.59
C SER A 261 4.86 6.74 5.70
N ILE A 262 4.87 8.04 5.99
CA ILE A 262 5.69 9.03 5.29
C ILE A 262 7.18 8.77 5.54
N LEU A 263 7.57 8.46 6.77
CA LEU A 263 8.94 8.10 7.12
C LEU A 263 9.41 6.86 6.35
N LEU A 264 8.59 5.84 6.30
CA LEU A 264 8.88 4.60 5.56
C LEU A 264 8.95 4.87 4.05
N LEU A 265 7.98 5.60 3.50
CA LEU A 265 7.95 5.98 2.08
C LEU A 265 9.22 6.73 1.68
N THR A 266 9.62 7.72 2.46
CA THR A 266 10.82 8.53 2.18
C THR A 266 12.11 7.72 2.36
N GLY A 267 12.23 6.95 3.44
CA GLY A 267 13.39 6.10 3.70
C GLY A 267 13.60 5.05 2.62
N VAL A 268 12.54 4.31 2.25
CA VAL A 268 12.58 3.29 1.20
C VAL A 268 12.90 3.93 -0.16
N SER A 269 12.32 5.10 -0.46
CA SER A 269 12.57 5.80 -1.72
C SER A 269 14.02 6.26 -1.83
N LEU A 270 14.62 6.76 -0.75
CA LEU A 270 16.04 7.13 -0.71
C LEU A 270 16.95 5.91 -0.90
N CYS A 271 16.69 4.82 -0.18
CA CYS A 271 17.42 3.56 -0.35
C CYS A 271 17.31 3.05 -1.79
N GLY A 272 16.11 3.11 -2.39
CA GLY A 272 15.88 2.69 -3.76
C GLY A 272 16.63 3.55 -4.78
N CYS A 273 16.64 4.86 -4.62
CA CYS A 273 17.43 5.77 -5.45
C CYS A 273 18.92 5.45 -5.37
N LEU A 274 19.46 5.21 -4.16
CA LEU A 274 20.85 4.88 -3.96
C LEU A 274 21.22 3.52 -4.58
N ALA A 275 20.38 2.51 -4.38
CA ALA A 275 20.57 1.19 -4.95
C ALA A 275 20.54 1.24 -6.50
N PHE A 276 19.56 1.94 -7.09
CA PHE A 276 19.44 2.06 -8.53
C PHE A 276 20.59 2.87 -9.17
N ARG A 277 21.17 3.84 -8.45
CA ARG A 277 22.37 4.56 -8.92
C ARG A 277 23.55 3.65 -9.15
N ARG A 278 23.71 2.60 -8.33
CA ARG A 278 24.83 1.65 -8.39
C ARG A 278 24.59 0.46 -9.32
N LYS A 279 23.34 0.27 -9.77
CA LYS A 279 22.96 -0.87 -10.61
C LYS A 279 23.61 -0.78 -11.99
N ASN A 280 24.29 -1.86 -12.42
CA ASN A 280 24.75 -2.00 -13.80
C ASN A 280 23.58 -2.42 -14.69
N LEU A 281 23.17 -1.54 -15.59
CA LEU A 281 22.18 -1.82 -16.63
C LEU A 281 22.92 -2.35 -17.86
N LYS A 282 22.94 -3.68 -18.00
CA LYS A 282 23.47 -4.36 -19.18
C LYS A 282 22.50 -4.27 -20.34
#